data_adffad0a42ecfb95a27a3f7fba6e8a0b
#
_entry.id   adffad0a42ecfb95a27a3f7fba6e8a0b
#
_cell.length_a   1.000
_cell.length_b   1.000
_cell.length_c   1.000
_cell.angle_alpha   90.00
_cell.angle_beta   90.00
_cell.angle_gamma   90.00
#
_symmetry.space_group_name_H-M   'P 1'
#
loop_
_entity.id
_entity.type
_entity.pdbx_description
1 polymer ?
#
loop_
_entity_poly.entity_id
_entity_poly.type
_entity_poly.pdbx_seq_one_letter_code
_entity_poly.pdbx_strand_id
1 'polypeptide(L)'
;MDICVVGTGYVGLVTGACFADLGNRVACLDIDERKIDMLHGGQLPIYEPGLDEVVQRNVQADRLSFTTSYPEALKDAQVVFIAVGTPSGVDGEADLRHVRAVAETIADTVDHEVIIINKSAVPVGTGDWVAEIMRKRSGDGLRFSVVSNPEFLREGSAVHDFMHPDRIVLGSEDRAAAQYVAHLYLPLRATVMITDLRTAEMIKYASNAFLATRISFINEIAAICDELGADVKEVAFGMGCDRRIGHHFLQAG
;
A
#
# COMPACT_ATOMS: atom_id res chain seq x y z
N MET A 1 6.86 -17.40 -2.32
CA MET A 1 6.39 -16.84 -3.61
C MET A 1 7.42 -15.87 -4.15
N ASP A 2 7.41 -15.66 -5.46
CA ASP A 2 8.22 -14.67 -6.13
C ASP A 2 7.39 -13.40 -6.35
N ILE A 3 7.83 -12.30 -5.78
CA ILE A 3 7.10 -11.04 -5.71
C ILE A 3 7.94 -9.93 -6.33
N CYS A 4 7.35 -9.11 -7.18
CA CYS A 4 7.90 -7.82 -7.58
C CYS A 4 7.12 -6.71 -6.89
N VAL A 5 7.81 -5.71 -6.35
CA VAL A 5 7.19 -4.48 -5.82
C VAL A 5 7.73 -3.31 -6.61
N VAL A 6 6.86 -2.64 -7.36
CA VAL A 6 7.20 -1.46 -8.18
C VAL A 6 6.96 -0.19 -7.40
N GLY A 7 8.03 0.54 -7.16
CA GLY A 7 8.09 1.73 -6.30
C GLY A 7 8.79 1.43 -4.98
N THR A 8 9.88 2.15 -4.68
CA THR A 8 10.63 2.06 -3.41
C THR A 8 10.40 3.28 -2.52
N GLY A 9 9.22 3.86 -2.62
CA GLY A 9 8.73 4.83 -1.65
C GLY A 9 8.31 4.14 -0.34
N TYR A 10 7.68 4.92 0.54
CA TYR A 10 7.22 4.48 1.85
C TYR A 10 6.41 3.17 1.81
N VAL A 11 5.34 3.13 1.03
CA VAL A 11 4.48 1.94 0.94
C VAL A 11 5.20 0.75 0.32
N GLY A 12 5.92 0.98 -0.79
CA GLY A 12 6.54 -0.10 -1.55
C GLY A 12 7.71 -0.74 -0.82
N LEU A 13 8.61 0.06 -0.24
CA LEU A 13 9.78 -0.48 0.47
C LEU A 13 9.37 -1.24 1.73
N VAL A 14 8.42 -0.72 2.53
CA VAL A 14 7.88 -1.44 3.70
C VAL A 14 7.21 -2.73 3.27
N THR A 15 6.37 -2.69 2.22
CA THR A 15 5.67 -3.87 1.69
C THR A 15 6.67 -4.94 1.25
N GLY A 16 7.68 -4.57 0.45
CA GLY A 16 8.70 -5.50 -0.05
C GLY A 16 9.53 -6.11 1.06
N ALA A 17 10.03 -5.29 1.97
CA ALA A 17 10.84 -5.73 3.10
C ALA A 17 10.07 -6.68 4.04
N CYS A 18 8.82 -6.35 4.36
CA CYS A 18 7.99 -7.18 5.23
C CYS A 18 7.59 -8.50 4.56
N PHE A 19 7.25 -8.53 3.26
CA PHE A 19 7.02 -9.80 2.56
C PHE A 19 8.27 -10.67 2.46
N ALA A 20 9.45 -10.07 2.28
CA ALA A 20 10.70 -10.82 2.34
C ALA A 20 10.93 -11.42 3.73
N ASP A 21 10.59 -10.69 4.79
CA ASP A 21 10.68 -11.14 6.17
C ASP A 21 9.70 -12.28 6.49
N LEU A 22 8.58 -12.34 5.81
CA LEU A 22 7.63 -13.46 5.85
C LEU A 22 8.08 -14.67 5.00
N GLY A 23 9.29 -14.65 4.42
CA GLY A 23 9.91 -15.76 3.72
C GLY A 23 9.69 -15.81 2.21
N ASN A 24 9.21 -14.73 1.60
CA ASN A 24 9.08 -14.63 0.15
C ASN A 24 10.38 -14.14 -0.49
N ARG A 25 10.58 -14.44 -1.79
CA ARG A 25 11.58 -13.76 -2.62
C ARG A 25 10.97 -12.49 -3.20
N VAL A 26 11.58 -11.36 -2.94
CA VAL A 26 11.05 -10.05 -3.33
C VAL A 26 12.09 -9.26 -4.10
N ALA A 27 11.73 -8.82 -5.30
CA ALA A 27 12.46 -7.82 -6.05
C ALA A 27 11.73 -6.47 -5.93
N CYS A 28 12.36 -5.47 -5.32
CA CYS A 28 11.88 -4.11 -5.30
C CYS A 28 12.47 -3.34 -6.48
N LEU A 29 11.60 -2.75 -7.29
CA LEU A 29 11.95 -2.01 -8.49
C LEU A 29 11.61 -0.53 -8.34
N ASP A 30 12.51 0.35 -8.71
CA ASP A 30 12.24 1.79 -8.87
C ASP A 30 12.97 2.32 -10.10
N ILE A 31 12.38 3.28 -10.78
CA ILE A 31 13.01 3.95 -11.92
C ILE A 31 14.08 4.99 -11.50
N ASP A 32 14.08 5.40 -10.24
CA ASP A 32 15.08 6.32 -9.68
C ASP A 32 16.36 5.56 -9.30
N GLU A 33 17.37 5.63 -10.17
CA GLU A 33 18.67 4.99 -9.97
C GLU A 33 19.31 5.39 -8.63
N ARG A 34 19.14 6.65 -8.18
CA ARG A 34 19.71 7.12 -6.91
C ARG A 34 19.15 6.37 -5.71
N LYS A 35 17.84 6.08 -5.71
CA LYS A 35 17.23 5.29 -4.63
C LYS A 35 17.76 3.86 -4.63
N ILE A 36 17.89 3.26 -5.81
CA ILE A 36 18.42 1.90 -5.94
C ILE A 36 19.88 1.84 -5.53
N ASP A 37 20.71 2.83 -5.91
CA ASP A 37 22.10 2.93 -5.48
C ASP A 37 22.22 3.08 -3.95
N MET A 38 21.36 3.91 -3.33
CA MET A 38 21.30 4.03 -1.86
C MET A 38 20.99 2.68 -1.21
N LEU A 39 19.98 1.96 -1.72
CA LEU A 39 19.56 0.66 -1.20
C LEU A 39 20.66 -0.39 -1.37
N HIS A 40 21.37 -0.43 -2.49
CA HIS A 40 22.54 -1.28 -2.69
C HIS A 40 23.70 -0.91 -1.72
N GLY A 41 23.83 0.37 -1.38
CA GLY A 41 24.77 0.85 -0.37
C GLY A 41 24.34 0.63 1.07
N GLY A 42 23.19 -0.02 1.31
CA GLY A 42 22.63 -0.26 2.66
C GLY A 42 22.00 0.98 3.29
N GLN A 43 21.71 2.01 2.50
CA GLN A 43 21.04 3.23 2.96
C GLN A 43 19.59 3.24 2.49
N LEU A 44 18.67 3.59 3.39
CA LEU A 44 17.26 3.68 3.04
C LEU A 44 16.92 5.09 2.50
N PRO A 45 16.14 5.20 1.41
CA PRO A 45 15.69 6.49 0.89
C PRO A 45 14.57 7.12 1.73
N ILE A 46 14.08 6.41 2.74
CA ILE A 46 13.03 6.84 3.68
C ILE A 46 13.45 6.50 5.10
N TYR A 47 12.92 7.21 6.06
CA TYR A 47 13.07 6.86 7.48
C TYR A 47 11.79 6.18 7.98
N GLU A 48 11.93 4.97 8.50
CA GLU A 48 10.86 4.23 9.18
C GLU A 48 11.46 3.35 10.28
N PRO A 49 11.01 3.46 11.53
CA PRO A 49 11.57 2.68 12.65
C PRO A 49 11.56 1.16 12.37
N GLY A 50 12.74 0.53 12.53
CA GLY A 50 12.92 -0.91 12.35
C GLY A 50 13.00 -1.40 10.90
N LEU A 51 12.81 -0.54 9.91
CA LEU A 51 12.84 -0.94 8.50
C LEU A 51 14.26 -1.31 8.03
N ASP A 52 15.27 -0.59 8.49
CA ASP A 52 16.68 -0.84 8.16
C ASP A 52 17.12 -2.24 8.58
N GLU A 53 16.77 -2.69 9.78
CA GLU A 53 17.06 -4.04 10.26
C GLU A 53 16.35 -5.11 9.41
N VAL A 54 15.09 -4.88 9.07
CA VAL A 54 14.30 -5.79 8.21
C VAL A 54 14.92 -5.89 6.82
N VAL A 55 15.29 -4.78 6.21
CA VAL A 55 15.93 -4.74 4.89
C VAL A 55 17.27 -5.47 4.93
N GLN A 56 18.16 -5.11 5.86
CA GLN A 56 19.51 -5.69 5.95
C GLN A 56 19.48 -7.21 6.11
N ARG A 57 18.68 -7.75 7.05
CA ARG A 57 18.61 -9.20 7.25
C ARG A 57 18.05 -9.96 6.06
N ASN A 58 17.13 -9.35 5.30
CA ASN A 58 16.52 -9.99 4.14
C ASN A 58 17.40 -9.90 2.88
N VAL A 59 18.16 -8.81 2.73
CA VAL A 59 19.22 -8.74 1.70
C VAL A 59 20.32 -9.77 1.97
N GLN A 60 20.79 -9.89 3.21
CA GLN A 60 21.80 -10.89 3.60
C GLN A 60 21.33 -12.35 3.41
N ALA A 61 20.02 -12.56 3.47
CA ALA A 61 19.40 -13.88 3.29
C ALA A 61 18.96 -14.16 1.84
N ASP A 62 19.35 -13.32 0.88
CA ASP A 62 19.00 -13.40 -0.55
C ASP A 62 17.48 -13.46 -0.80
N ARG A 63 16.66 -12.88 0.10
CA ARG A 63 15.22 -12.79 -0.04
C ARG A 63 14.73 -11.44 -0.56
N LEU A 64 15.54 -10.40 -0.46
CA LEU A 64 15.22 -9.05 -0.89
C LEU A 64 16.31 -8.52 -1.81
N SER A 65 15.93 -8.06 -2.99
CA SER A 65 16.82 -7.44 -3.98
C SER A 65 16.22 -6.14 -4.51
N PHE A 66 17.08 -5.31 -5.10
CA PHE A 66 16.71 -4.00 -5.65
C PHE A 66 17.21 -3.90 -7.08
N THR A 67 16.41 -3.33 -7.98
CA THR A 67 16.81 -3.15 -9.38
C THR A 67 16.04 -2.01 -10.03
N THR A 68 16.59 -1.46 -11.11
CA THR A 68 15.89 -0.52 -12.02
C THR A 68 15.34 -1.25 -13.26
N SER A 69 15.62 -2.55 -13.40
CA SER A 69 15.30 -3.34 -14.58
C SER A 69 13.98 -4.09 -14.44
N TYR A 70 12.97 -3.69 -15.20
CA TYR A 70 11.69 -4.42 -15.28
C TYR A 70 11.85 -5.88 -15.72
N PRO A 71 12.62 -6.21 -16.79
CA PRO A 71 12.82 -7.60 -17.18
C PRO A 71 13.43 -8.47 -16.08
N GLU A 72 14.35 -7.92 -15.29
CA GLU A 72 14.95 -8.62 -14.17
C GLU A 72 13.96 -8.85 -13.03
N ALA A 73 13.25 -7.81 -12.60
CA ALA A 73 12.31 -7.88 -11.48
C ALA A 73 11.07 -8.74 -11.78
N LEU A 74 10.64 -8.79 -13.05
CA LEU A 74 9.43 -9.48 -13.46
C LEU A 74 9.63 -10.90 -13.94
N LYS A 75 10.87 -11.33 -14.17
CA LYS A 75 11.21 -12.61 -14.82
C LYS A 75 10.48 -13.83 -14.24
N ASP A 76 10.43 -13.92 -12.92
CA ASP A 76 9.83 -15.04 -12.20
C ASP A 76 8.65 -14.61 -11.31
N ALA A 77 8.24 -13.33 -11.41
CA ALA A 77 7.26 -12.75 -10.51
C ALA A 77 5.85 -13.32 -10.74
N GLN A 78 5.32 -14.00 -9.74
CA GLN A 78 3.95 -14.50 -9.73
C GLN A 78 2.96 -13.39 -9.35
N VAL A 79 3.43 -12.43 -8.57
CA VAL A 79 2.66 -11.31 -8.02
C VAL A 79 3.45 -10.03 -8.17
N VAL A 80 2.82 -9.00 -8.71
CA VAL A 80 3.43 -7.67 -8.91
C VAL A 80 2.61 -6.61 -8.17
N PHE A 81 3.21 -5.99 -7.16
CA PHE A 81 2.60 -4.87 -6.45
C PHE A 81 2.95 -3.55 -7.13
N ILE A 82 1.94 -2.76 -7.46
CA ILE A 82 2.09 -1.37 -7.87
C ILE A 82 1.98 -0.51 -6.61
N ALA A 83 3.10 0.06 -6.18
CA ALA A 83 3.23 0.87 -4.97
C ALA A 83 3.90 2.23 -5.27
N VAL A 84 3.56 2.81 -6.41
CA VAL A 84 4.08 4.11 -6.87
C VAL A 84 3.27 5.26 -6.29
N GLY A 85 3.90 6.43 -6.21
CA GLY A 85 3.23 7.64 -5.72
C GLY A 85 2.10 8.11 -6.65
N THR A 86 1.02 8.57 -6.02
CA THR A 86 -0.15 9.16 -6.68
C THR A 86 -0.41 10.56 -6.09
N PRO A 87 0.48 11.55 -6.37
CA PRO A 87 0.35 12.87 -5.77
C PRO A 87 -0.94 13.55 -6.21
N SER A 88 -1.47 14.45 -5.36
CA SER A 88 -2.63 15.25 -5.73
C SER A 88 -2.24 16.28 -6.78
N GLY A 89 -3.00 16.38 -7.85
CA GLY A 89 -2.93 17.45 -8.83
C GLY A 89 -3.42 18.80 -8.25
N VAL A 90 -3.31 19.85 -9.06
CA VAL A 90 -3.72 21.22 -8.69
C VAL A 90 -5.23 21.32 -8.42
N ASP A 91 -6.00 20.46 -9.05
CA ASP A 91 -7.46 20.30 -8.92
C ASP A 91 -7.89 19.37 -7.78
N GLY A 92 -6.92 18.78 -7.06
CA GLY A 92 -7.16 17.80 -5.99
C GLY A 92 -7.38 16.36 -6.50
N GLU A 93 -7.36 16.11 -7.81
CA GLU A 93 -7.43 14.76 -8.34
C GLU A 93 -6.08 14.03 -8.19
N ALA A 94 -6.12 12.72 -8.03
CA ALA A 94 -4.91 11.91 -7.94
C ALA A 94 -4.23 11.78 -9.32
N ASP A 95 -2.94 12.04 -9.38
CA ASP A 95 -2.15 11.85 -10.59
C ASP A 95 -1.79 10.36 -10.77
N LEU A 96 -2.44 9.71 -11.73
CA LEU A 96 -2.28 8.29 -12.02
C LEU A 96 -1.26 7.99 -13.13
N ARG A 97 -0.47 8.97 -13.59
CA ARG A 97 0.50 8.75 -14.67
C ARG A 97 1.51 7.67 -14.35
N HIS A 98 1.97 7.61 -13.10
CA HIS A 98 2.91 6.57 -12.67
C HIS A 98 2.26 5.18 -12.68
N VAL A 99 1.02 5.06 -12.19
CA VAL A 99 0.28 3.78 -12.22
C VAL A 99 0.09 3.31 -13.66
N ARG A 100 -0.28 4.22 -14.58
CA ARG A 100 -0.40 3.93 -16.01
C ARG A 100 0.91 3.40 -16.58
N ALA A 101 2.01 4.15 -16.39
CA ALA A 101 3.31 3.78 -16.96
C ALA A 101 3.77 2.40 -16.46
N VAL A 102 3.54 2.11 -15.17
CA VAL A 102 3.85 0.79 -14.60
C VAL A 102 3.00 -0.30 -15.23
N ALA A 103 1.68 -0.12 -15.32
CA ALA A 103 0.77 -1.11 -15.92
C ALA A 103 1.14 -1.40 -17.38
N GLU A 104 1.43 -0.36 -18.18
CA GLU A 104 1.85 -0.49 -19.57
C GLU A 104 3.18 -1.25 -19.67
N THR A 105 4.17 -0.92 -18.82
CA THR A 105 5.49 -1.58 -18.85
C THR A 105 5.40 -3.05 -18.41
N ILE A 106 4.56 -3.36 -17.41
CA ILE A 106 4.32 -4.76 -17.00
C ILE A 106 3.72 -5.53 -18.18
N ALA A 107 2.69 -4.98 -18.84
CA ALA A 107 2.04 -5.62 -19.98
C ALA A 107 2.98 -5.88 -21.16
N ASP A 108 3.98 -5.01 -21.38
CA ASP A 108 4.99 -5.17 -22.43
C ASP A 108 6.11 -6.16 -22.08
N THR A 109 6.31 -6.42 -20.79
CA THR A 109 7.50 -7.16 -20.29
C THR A 109 7.18 -8.59 -19.89
N VAL A 110 6.00 -8.83 -19.28
CA VAL A 110 5.63 -10.13 -18.72
C VAL A 110 5.11 -11.04 -19.83
N ASP A 111 5.62 -12.28 -19.87
CA ASP A 111 5.27 -13.32 -20.84
C ASP A 111 4.61 -14.56 -20.20
N HIS A 112 4.30 -14.50 -18.91
CA HIS A 112 3.70 -15.58 -18.13
C HIS A 112 2.49 -15.05 -17.33
N GLU A 113 1.74 -15.98 -16.74
CA GLU A 113 0.59 -15.62 -15.90
C GLU A 113 1.02 -14.87 -14.64
N VAL A 114 0.35 -13.71 -14.35
CA VAL A 114 0.73 -12.82 -13.28
C VAL A 114 -0.48 -12.19 -12.60
N ILE A 115 -0.39 -11.96 -11.29
CA ILE A 115 -1.39 -11.19 -10.54
C ILE A 115 -0.84 -9.78 -10.27
N ILE A 116 -1.56 -8.79 -10.78
CA ILE A 116 -1.23 -7.37 -10.59
C ILE A 116 -1.99 -6.85 -9.37
N ILE A 117 -1.25 -6.34 -8.38
CA ILE A 117 -1.85 -5.83 -7.15
C ILE A 117 -1.65 -4.32 -7.09
N ASN A 118 -2.75 -3.58 -7.09
CA ASN A 118 -2.73 -2.15 -6.85
C ASN A 118 -2.71 -1.90 -5.34
N LYS A 119 -1.58 -1.40 -4.84
CA LYS A 119 -1.37 -1.04 -3.44
C LYS A 119 -1.31 0.47 -3.22
N SER A 120 -1.10 1.24 -4.27
CA SER A 120 -1.13 2.71 -4.23
C SER A 120 -2.51 3.22 -3.78
N ALA A 121 -2.53 4.38 -3.11
CA ALA A 121 -3.78 5.06 -2.78
C ALA A 121 -4.36 5.69 -4.05
N VAL A 122 -5.46 5.13 -4.55
CA VAL A 122 -6.01 5.46 -5.88
C VAL A 122 -7.52 5.69 -5.81
N PRO A 123 -8.09 6.51 -6.72
CA PRO A 123 -9.53 6.66 -6.87
C PRO A 123 -10.25 5.35 -7.15
N VAL A 124 -11.52 5.28 -6.76
CA VAL A 124 -12.39 4.13 -7.06
C VAL A 124 -12.54 3.95 -8.56
N GLY A 125 -12.36 2.70 -9.04
CA GLY A 125 -12.36 2.34 -10.45
C GLY A 125 -10.95 2.23 -11.06
N THR A 126 -9.89 2.52 -10.31
CA THR A 126 -8.52 2.40 -10.82
C THR A 126 -8.15 0.95 -11.13
N GLY A 127 -8.63 -0.02 -10.35
CA GLY A 127 -8.39 -1.44 -10.63
C GLY A 127 -8.98 -1.87 -11.97
N ASP A 128 -10.22 -1.44 -12.28
CA ASP A 128 -10.85 -1.66 -13.59
C ASP A 128 -10.02 -1.03 -14.72
N TRP A 129 -9.57 0.20 -14.51
CA TRP A 129 -8.75 0.93 -15.46
C TRP A 129 -7.39 0.29 -15.71
N VAL A 130 -6.72 -0.21 -14.67
CA VAL A 130 -5.46 -0.98 -14.80
C VAL A 130 -5.72 -2.25 -15.62
N ALA A 131 -6.81 -2.98 -15.36
CA ALA A 131 -7.17 -4.17 -16.12
C ALA A 131 -7.43 -3.83 -17.61
N GLU A 132 -8.02 -2.67 -17.90
CA GLU A 132 -8.24 -2.21 -19.27
C GLU A 132 -6.91 -1.88 -19.98
N ILE A 133 -5.98 -1.19 -19.30
CA ILE A 133 -4.64 -0.90 -19.84
C ILE A 133 -3.89 -2.20 -20.17
N MET A 134 -3.83 -3.12 -19.20
CA MET A 134 -3.19 -4.41 -19.37
C MET A 134 -3.74 -5.16 -20.58
N ARG A 135 -5.08 -5.25 -20.68
CA ARG A 135 -5.77 -5.97 -21.77
C ARG A 135 -5.52 -5.35 -23.14
N LYS A 136 -5.56 -4.01 -23.22
CA LYS A 136 -5.29 -3.29 -24.47
C LYS A 136 -3.86 -3.43 -24.95
N ARG A 137 -2.92 -3.52 -24.01
CA ARG A 137 -1.49 -3.53 -24.33
C ARG A 137 -0.98 -4.94 -24.66
N SER A 138 -1.35 -5.94 -23.87
CA SER A 138 -0.88 -7.32 -24.03
C SER A 138 -1.70 -8.14 -25.04
N GLY A 139 -2.86 -7.66 -25.47
CA GLY A 139 -3.79 -8.43 -26.30
C GLY A 139 -4.30 -9.69 -25.58
N ASP A 140 -4.67 -10.71 -26.37
CA ASP A 140 -5.23 -11.98 -25.83
C ASP A 140 -4.16 -12.97 -25.34
N GLY A 141 -2.87 -12.61 -25.41
CA GLY A 141 -1.75 -13.53 -25.15
C GLY A 141 -1.37 -13.66 -23.66
N LEU A 142 -1.59 -12.63 -22.86
CA LEU A 142 -1.20 -12.60 -21.45
C LEU A 142 -2.38 -12.95 -20.55
N ARG A 143 -2.19 -13.92 -19.66
CA ARG A 143 -3.11 -14.18 -18.56
C ARG A 143 -2.73 -13.33 -17.36
N PHE A 144 -3.66 -12.53 -16.90
CA PHE A 144 -3.47 -11.73 -15.70
C PHE A 144 -4.77 -11.54 -14.93
N SER A 145 -4.66 -11.30 -13.63
CA SER A 145 -5.74 -10.85 -12.76
C SER A 145 -5.33 -9.59 -12.04
N VAL A 146 -6.29 -8.72 -11.75
CA VAL A 146 -6.06 -7.49 -10.99
C VAL A 146 -6.69 -7.61 -9.61
N VAL A 147 -5.92 -7.21 -8.59
CA VAL A 147 -6.35 -7.17 -7.20
C VAL A 147 -6.10 -5.78 -6.64
N SER A 148 -7.09 -5.15 -6.04
CA SER A 148 -6.91 -3.98 -5.20
C SER A 148 -6.60 -4.42 -3.77
N ASN A 149 -5.45 -3.99 -3.24
CA ASN A 149 -5.01 -4.26 -1.88
C ASN A 149 -4.58 -2.95 -1.21
N PRO A 150 -5.53 -2.11 -0.81
CA PRO A 150 -5.21 -0.84 -0.19
C PRO A 150 -4.37 -1.02 1.08
N GLU A 151 -3.45 -0.09 1.30
CA GLU A 151 -2.64 -0.03 2.51
C GLU A 151 -3.35 0.77 3.61
N PHE A 152 -3.03 0.48 4.87
CA PHE A 152 -3.50 1.20 6.05
C PHE A 152 -2.33 1.51 7.00
N LEU A 153 -1.15 1.73 6.43
CA LEU A 153 0.09 2.00 7.14
C LEU A 153 0.12 3.46 7.64
N ARG A 154 0.77 3.67 8.78
CA ARG A 154 1.03 5.00 9.33
C ARG A 154 2.54 5.26 9.32
N GLU A 155 2.95 6.42 8.86
CA GLU A 155 4.34 6.86 8.97
C GLU A 155 4.79 6.85 10.44
N GLY A 156 5.98 6.29 10.68
CA GLY A 156 6.54 6.09 12.02
C GLY A 156 6.13 4.80 12.72
N SER A 157 5.21 4.00 12.15
CA SER A 157 4.82 2.69 12.65
C SER A 157 4.50 1.67 11.56
N ALA A 158 4.93 1.92 10.31
CA ALA A 158 4.49 1.15 9.16
C ALA A 158 4.94 -0.31 9.18
N VAL A 159 6.15 -0.60 9.65
CA VAL A 159 6.62 -1.98 9.81
C VAL A 159 5.73 -2.72 10.81
N HIS A 160 5.43 -2.09 11.94
CA HIS A 160 4.52 -2.65 12.95
C HIS A 160 3.12 -2.84 12.38
N ASP A 161 2.56 -1.82 11.71
CA ASP A 161 1.21 -1.86 11.14
C ASP A 161 1.09 -2.92 10.04
N PHE A 162 2.16 -3.15 9.25
CA PHE A 162 2.19 -4.22 8.27
C PHE A 162 2.20 -5.61 8.91
N MET A 163 3.02 -5.79 9.96
CA MET A 163 3.20 -7.08 10.64
C MET A 163 2.05 -7.42 11.59
N HIS A 164 1.26 -6.42 12.04
CA HIS A 164 0.12 -6.57 12.95
C HIS A 164 -1.10 -5.79 12.42
N PRO A 165 -1.60 -6.11 11.23
CA PRO A 165 -2.69 -5.34 10.63
C PRO A 165 -4.03 -5.67 11.31
N ASP A 166 -4.85 -4.64 11.54
CA ASP A 166 -6.23 -4.84 12.02
C ASP A 166 -7.06 -5.65 11.01
N ARG A 167 -6.82 -5.41 9.74
CA ARG A 167 -7.47 -6.10 8.62
C ARG A 167 -6.63 -6.00 7.36
N ILE A 168 -6.89 -6.94 6.45
CA ILE A 168 -6.38 -6.96 5.09
C ILE A 168 -7.58 -6.96 4.15
N VAL A 169 -7.60 -6.05 3.18
CA VAL A 169 -8.67 -5.92 2.19
C VAL A 169 -8.13 -6.31 0.83
N LEU A 170 -8.79 -7.25 0.17
CA LEU A 170 -8.46 -7.71 -1.16
C LEU A 170 -9.71 -7.62 -2.04
N GLY A 171 -9.66 -6.81 -3.08
CA GLY A 171 -10.72 -6.66 -4.06
C GLY A 171 -10.33 -7.21 -5.40
N SER A 172 -11.14 -8.07 -6.01
CA SER A 172 -10.90 -8.59 -7.35
C SER A 172 -12.17 -9.13 -7.97
N GLU A 173 -12.28 -9.01 -9.29
CA GLU A 173 -13.27 -9.76 -10.08
C GLU A 173 -12.94 -11.25 -10.14
N ASP A 174 -11.64 -11.58 -10.08
CA ASP A 174 -11.14 -12.96 -9.96
C ASP A 174 -10.95 -13.35 -8.49
N ARG A 175 -11.94 -14.05 -7.95
CA ARG A 175 -11.90 -14.52 -6.56
C ARG A 175 -10.72 -15.47 -6.28
N ALA A 176 -10.32 -16.27 -7.26
CA ALA A 176 -9.18 -17.21 -7.09
C ALA A 176 -7.87 -16.45 -6.95
N ALA A 177 -7.67 -15.37 -7.74
CA ALA A 177 -6.53 -14.49 -7.61
C ALA A 177 -6.48 -13.80 -6.23
N ALA A 178 -7.63 -13.28 -5.75
CA ALA A 178 -7.69 -12.69 -4.41
C ALA A 178 -7.37 -13.70 -3.31
N GLN A 179 -7.86 -14.94 -3.43
CA GLN A 179 -7.51 -16.03 -2.50
C GLN A 179 -6.03 -16.40 -2.56
N TYR A 180 -5.43 -16.41 -3.75
CA TYR A 180 -4.00 -16.65 -3.91
C TYR A 180 -3.16 -15.56 -3.20
N VAL A 181 -3.53 -14.30 -3.38
CA VAL A 181 -2.89 -13.17 -2.68
C VAL A 181 -3.10 -13.25 -1.16
N ALA A 182 -4.26 -13.73 -0.69
CA ALA A 182 -4.52 -13.91 0.74
C ALA A 182 -3.51 -14.85 1.42
N HIS A 183 -2.93 -15.83 0.68
CA HIS A 183 -1.91 -16.71 1.23
C HIS A 183 -0.62 -15.97 1.64
N LEU A 184 -0.28 -14.85 0.99
CA LEU A 184 0.85 -14.01 1.40
C LEU A 184 0.71 -13.48 2.83
N TYR A 185 -0.53 -13.26 3.25
CA TYR A 185 -0.87 -12.66 4.54
C TYR A 185 -1.19 -13.68 5.64
N LEU A 186 -1.24 -14.98 5.34
CA LEU A 186 -1.55 -16.04 6.33
C LEU A 186 -0.67 -15.99 7.60
N PRO A 187 0.66 -15.74 7.48
CA PRO A 187 1.50 -15.68 8.68
C PRO A 187 1.11 -14.59 9.67
N LEU A 188 0.46 -13.52 9.20
CA LEU A 188 0.05 -12.38 10.03
C LEU A 188 -1.19 -12.67 10.89
N ARG A 189 -1.94 -13.74 10.58
CA ARG A 189 -3.16 -14.17 11.32
C ARG A 189 -4.21 -13.07 11.48
N ALA A 190 -4.23 -12.13 10.53
CA ALA A 190 -5.18 -11.04 10.51
C ALA A 190 -6.48 -11.42 9.78
N THR A 191 -7.54 -10.66 10.02
CA THR A 191 -8.79 -10.80 9.28
C THR A 191 -8.56 -10.39 7.82
N VAL A 192 -8.82 -11.30 6.88
CA VAL A 192 -8.78 -11.02 5.43
C VAL A 192 -10.19 -10.89 4.90
N MET A 193 -10.50 -9.74 4.34
CA MET A 193 -11.76 -9.46 3.65
C MET A 193 -11.54 -9.53 2.14
N ILE A 194 -12.29 -10.40 1.45
CA ILE A 194 -12.28 -10.48 -0.01
C ILE A 194 -13.60 -9.89 -0.54
N THR A 195 -13.49 -8.93 -1.46
CA THR A 195 -14.60 -8.21 -2.06
C THR A 195 -14.31 -7.89 -3.54
N ASP A 196 -15.12 -7.05 -4.20
CA ASP A 196 -14.85 -6.53 -5.53
C ASP A 196 -13.82 -5.37 -5.51
N LEU A 197 -13.28 -5.01 -6.69
CA LEU A 197 -12.26 -3.98 -6.84
C LEU A 197 -12.69 -2.64 -6.25
N ARG A 198 -13.87 -2.17 -6.63
CA ARG A 198 -14.37 -0.83 -6.24
C ARG A 198 -14.68 -0.74 -4.76
N THR A 199 -15.24 -1.79 -4.20
CA THR A 199 -15.52 -1.85 -2.75
C THR A 199 -14.20 -1.80 -1.95
N ALA A 200 -13.16 -2.53 -2.37
CA ALA A 200 -11.86 -2.48 -1.71
C ALA A 200 -11.24 -1.06 -1.76
N GLU A 201 -11.29 -0.42 -2.91
CA GLU A 201 -10.81 0.96 -3.09
C GLU A 201 -11.63 1.95 -2.24
N MET A 202 -12.96 1.82 -2.22
CA MET A 202 -13.83 2.68 -1.41
C MET A 202 -13.58 2.52 0.09
N ILE A 203 -13.28 1.32 0.58
CA ILE A 203 -12.96 1.09 2.01
C ILE A 203 -11.77 1.98 2.44
N LYS A 204 -10.73 2.09 1.59
CA LYS A 204 -9.59 2.97 1.89
C LYS A 204 -10.02 4.44 1.96
N TYR A 205 -10.74 4.91 0.94
CA TYR A 205 -11.22 6.29 0.89
C TYR A 205 -12.13 6.64 2.07
N ALA A 206 -13.13 5.81 2.32
CA ALA A 206 -14.07 6.03 3.42
C ALA A 206 -13.36 6.03 4.78
N SER A 207 -12.40 5.12 4.99
CA SER A 207 -11.61 5.07 6.23
C SER A 207 -10.81 6.37 6.42
N ASN A 208 -10.08 6.81 5.40
CA ASN A 208 -9.27 8.03 5.49
C ASN A 208 -10.14 9.29 5.67
N ALA A 209 -11.25 9.41 4.94
CA ALA A 209 -12.19 10.51 5.08
C ALA A 209 -12.81 10.57 6.48
N PHE A 210 -13.17 9.42 7.03
CA PHE A 210 -13.71 9.35 8.40
C PHE A 210 -12.68 9.80 9.44
N LEU A 211 -11.43 9.35 9.34
CA LEU A 211 -10.37 9.75 10.26
C LEU A 211 -10.08 11.25 10.15
N ALA A 212 -10.01 11.78 8.93
CA ALA A 212 -9.84 13.23 8.69
C ALA A 212 -11.01 14.03 9.28
N THR A 213 -12.25 13.55 9.14
CA THR A 213 -13.43 14.18 9.74
C THR A 213 -13.35 14.22 11.27
N ARG A 214 -12.85 13.16 11.91
CA ARG A 214 -12.64 13.17 13.37
C ARG A 214 -11.64 14.22 13.82
N ILE A 215 -10.53 14.38 13.08
CA ILE A 215 -9.52 15.40 13.38
C ILE A 215 -10.11 16.79 13.17
N SER A 216 -10.81 17.04 12.07
CA SER A 216 -11.47 18.33 11.84
C SER A 216 -12.50 18.62 12.92
N PHE A 217 -13.30 17.63 13.31
CA PHE A 217 -14.30 17.77 14.37
C PHE A 217 -13.67 18.18 15.71
N ILE A 218 -12.60 17.50 16.16
CA ILE A 218 -11.99 17.85 17.45
C ILE A 218 -11.28 19.21 17.41
N ASN A 219 -10.78 19.65 16.26
CA ASN A 219 -10.24 21.00 16.09
C ASN A 219 -11.32 22.08 16.21
N GLU A 220 -12.52 21.86 15.65
CA GLU A 220 -13.67 22.77 15.87
C GLU A 220 -14.07 22.81 17.35
N ILE A 221 -14.09 21.65 18.03
CA ILE A 221 -14.35 21.61 19.47
C ILE A 221 -13.27 22.35 20.27
N ALA A 222 -11.99 22.26 19.86
CA ALA A 222 -10.91 23.01 20.49
C ALA A 222 -11.14 24.51 20.43
N ALA A 223 -11.52 25.04 19.25
CA ALA A 223 -11.85 26.45 19.09
C ALA A 223 -13.02 26.90 20.01
N ILE A 224 -14.06 26.08 20.14
CA ILE A 224 -15.18 26.35 21.06
C ILE A 224 -14.71 26.29 22.53
N CYS A 225 -13.84 25.32 22.88
CA CYS A 225 -13.29 25.25 24.24
C CYS A 225 -12.48 26.49 24.61
N ASP A 226 -11.68 27.01 23.69
CA ASP A 226 -10.89 28.23 23.90
C ASP A 226 -11.81 29.44 24.24
N GLU A 227 -12.92 29.56 23.54
CA GLU A 227 -13.91 30.65 23.81
C GLU A 227 -14.66 30.47 25.13
N LEU A 228 -14.89 29.22 25.55
CA LEU A 228 -15.68 28.91 26.75
C LEU A 228 -14.82 28.65 28.00
N GLY A 229 -13.50 28.63 27.88
CA GLY A 229 -12.57 28.31 28.96
C GLY A 229 -12.60 26.85 29.40
N ALA A 230 -12.94 25.94 28.50
CA ALA A 230 -12.87 24.49 28.72
C ALA A 230 -11.56 23.87 28.24
N ASP A 231 -11.14 22.76 28.82
CA ASP A 231 -9.96 22.01 28.37
C ASP A 231 -10.35 20.97 27.32
N VAL A 232 -9.91 21.18 26.06
CA VAL A 232 -10.20 20.25 24.96
C VAL A 232 -9.64 18.84 25.20
N LYS A 233 -8.55 18.70 25.95
CA LYS A 233 -7.99 17.37 26.26
C LYS A 233 -8.91 16.58 27.20
N GLU A 234 -9.48 17.26 28.19
CA GLU A 234 -10.48 16.64 29.08
C GLU A 234 -11.79 16.33 28.34
N VAL A 235 -12.22 17.22 27.45
CA VAL A 235 -13.40 16.99 26.58
C VAL A 235 -13.17 15.78 25.68
N ALA A 236 -12.03 15.71 24.97
CA ALA A 236 -11.67 14.59 24.11
C ALA A 236 -11.57 13.27 24.89
N PHE A 237 -10.99 13.29 26.10
CA PHE A 237 -10.92 12.14 26.97
C PHE A 237 -12.33 11.69 27.40
N GLY A 238 -13.15 12.59 27.90
CA GLY A 238 -14.53 12.30 28.31
C GLY A 238 -15.39 11.72 27.19
N MET A 239 -15.30 12.32 25.99
CA MET A 239 -15.95 11.78 24.79
C MET A 239 -15.45 10.38 24.43
N GLY A 240 -14.12 10.18 24.48
CA GLY A 240 -13.48 8.91 24.12
C GLY A 240 -13.86 7.76 25.04
N CYS A 241 -14.30 8.00 26.26
CA CYS A 241 -14.82 6.99 27.19
C CYS A 241 -16.12 6.33 26.68
N ASP A 242 -16.89 7.00 25.81
CA ASP A 242 -18.01 6.36 25.13
C ASP A 242 -17.50 5.36 24.08
N ARG A 243 -17.87 4.07 24.25
CA ARG A 243 -17.44 2.98 23.34
C ARG A 243 -17.86 3.19 21.88
N ARG A 244 -18.90 3.97 21.61
CA ARG A 244 -19.35 4.32 20.25
C ARG A 244 -18.42 5.33 19.59
N ILE A 245 -17.66 6.10 20.36
CA ILE A 245 -16.74 7.13 19.92
C ILE A 245 -15.30 6.59 19.94
N GLY A 246 -14.81 6.15 21.11
CA GLY A 246 -13.42 5.73 21.31
C GLY A 246 -12.44 6.90 21.31
N HIS A 247 -11.21 6.67 21.76
CA HIS A 247 -10.21 7.71 22.00
C HIS A 247 -9.37 8.10 20.76
N HIS A 248 -9.35 7.26 19.72
CA HIS A 248 -8.46 7.45 18.58
C HIS A 248 -8.90 8.65 17.72
N PHE A 249 -7.92 9.42 17.23
CA PHE A 249 -8.14 10.58 16.35
C PHE A 249 -9.00 11.71 16.97
N LEU A 250 -8.89 11.91 18.28
CA LEU A 250 -9.50 13.01 19.03
C LEU A 250 -8.43 13.97 19.61
N GLN A 251 -7.22 13.98 19.06
CA GLN A 251 -6.18 14.93 19.43
C GLN A 251 -6.30 16.15 18.53
N ALA A 252 -6.58 17.32 19.15
CA ALA A 252 -6.53 18.61 18.48
C ALA A 252 -5.06 19.01 18.26
N GLY A 253 -4.71 19.57 17.09
CA GLY A 253 -3.35 19.97 16.76
C GLY A 253 -3.22 20.60 15.39
#